data_06cf234577ec1a9be5ee4ed9703f9b45
#
_entry.id   06cf234577ec1a9be5ee4ed9703f9b45
#
_cell.length_a   1.000
_cell.length_b   1.000
_cell.length_c   1.000
_cell.angle_alpha   90.00
_cell.angle_beta   90.00
_cell.angle_gamma   90.00
#
_symmetry.space_group_name_H-M   'P 1'
#
loop_
_entity.id
_entity.type
_entity.pdbx_description
1 polymer ?
#
loop_
_entity_poly.entity_id
_entity_poly.type
_entity_poly.pdbx_seq_one_letter_code
_entity_poly.pdbx_strand_id
1 'polypeptide(L)'
;MASAAEQLAANMNMGSFAKATELHKRLLFTLLALLVYRVGTYVPIPGINSEAFLQFFQDPDGKRGILDMFNMFSGGAVQRMAVFALNVMPYISASIIVQLMGAVYPPWEKLRKEGGESGRKQLNQYTRYLTVVLALFQSTGIAVGLNAQPGLIDQPGLFFIVSTITTLTGGTM
;
A
#
# COMPACT_ATOMS: atom_id res chain seq x y z
N MET A 1 -39.12 -12.36 -29.68
CA MET A 1 -37.68 -12.03 -29.48
C MET A 1 -37.60 -11.15 -28.23
N ALA A 2 -37.20 -11.71 -27.10
CA ALA A 2 -36.96 -10.92 -25.90
C ALA A 2 -35.81 -9.95 -26.18
N SER A 3 -36.00 -8.67 -25.87
CA SER A 3 -35.00 -7.65 -26.13
C SER A 3 -33.74 -7.92 -25.31
N ALA A 4 -32.57 -7.56 -25.82
CA ALA A 4 -31.30 -7.70 -25.07
C ALA A 4 -31.36 -7.05 -23.70
N ALA A 5 -32.22 -6.02 -23.53
CA ALA A 5 -32.46 -5.36 -22.25
C ALA A 5 -33.25 -6.24 -21.27
N GLU A 6 -34.20 -7.07 -21.73
CA GLU A 6 -34.92 -8.02 -20.90
C GLU A 6 -34.04 -9.19 -20.45
N GLN A 7 -33.13 -9.65 -21.30
CA GLN A 7 -32.14 -10.67 -20.92
C GLN A 7 -31.10 -10.12 -19.92
N LEU A 8 -30.68 -8.88 -20.08
CA LEU A 8 -29.81 -8.20 -19.09
C LEU A 8 -30.52 -8.01 -17.74
N ALA A 9 -31.81 -7.59 -17.75
CA ALA A 9 -32.59 -7.42 -16.54
C ALA A 9 -32.88 -8.77 -15.83
N ALA A 10 -33.11 -9.85 -16.59
CA ALA A 10 -33.27 -11.19 -16.05
C ALA A 10 -31.95 -11.74 -15.44
N ASN A 11 -30.81 -11.42 -16.04
CA ASN A 11 -29.49 -11.78 -15.51
C ASN A 11 -29.04 -10.93 -14.33
N MET A 12 -29.60 -9.72 -14.17
CA MET A 12 -29.38 -8.83 -13.02
C MET A 12 -30.41 -9.08 -11.90
N ASN A 13 -30.75 -10.35 -11.66
CA ASN A 13 -31.69 -10.72 -10.61
C ASN A 13 -31.01 -10.49 -9.25
N MET A 14 -31.24 -9.31 -8.66
CA MET A 14 -30.72 -8.90 -7.33
C MET A 14 -31.02 -9.94 -6.25
N GLY A 15 -32.08 -10.73 -6.42
CA GLY A 15 -32.41 -11.84 -5.53
C GLY A 15 -31.46 -13.03 -5.62
N SER A 16 -30.80 -13.26 -6.77
CA SER A 16 -29.74 -14.26 -6.90
C SER A 16 -28.44 -13.83 -6.23
N PHE A 17 -28.14 -12.54 -6.26
CA PHE A 17 -26.99 -11.96 -5.55
C PHE A 17 -27.17 -12.06 -4.03
N ALA A 18 -28.40 -11.90 -3.52
CA ALA A 18 -28.70 -12.04 -2.09
C ALA A 18 -28.55 -13.47 -1.58
N LYS A 19 -28.71 -14.49 -2.43
CA LYS A 19 -28.57 -15.93 -2.09
C LYS A 19 -27.14 -16.46 -2.24
N ALA A 20 -26.23 -15.75 -2.87
CA ALA A 20 -24.86 -16.18 -3.06
C ALA A 20 -24.03 -15.97 -1.78
N THR A 21 -24.02 -16.95 -0.91
CA THR A 21 -23.27 -16.93 0.37
C THR A 21 -21.78 -16.68 0.19
N GLU A 22 -21.21 -17.14 -0.91
CA GLU A 22 -19.79 -16.87 -1.28
C GLU A 22 -19.56 -15.39 -1.60
N LEU A 23 -20.49 -14.75 -2.31
CA LEU A 23 -20.41 -13.34 -2.64
C LEU A 23 -20.48 -12.46 -1.39
N HIS A 24 -21.38 -12.81 -0.45
CA HIS A 24 -21.50 -12.11 0.83
C HIS A 24 -20.23 -12.22 1.68
N LYS A 25 -19.61 -13.40 1.74
CA LYS A 25 -18.34 -13.59 2.45
C LYS A 25 -17.23 -12.73 1.86
N ARG A 26 -17.13 -12.67 0.54
CA ARG A 26 -16.11 -11.86 -0.16
C ARG A 26 -16.35 -10.36 0.01
N LEU A 27 -17.61 -9.93 -0.09
CA LEU A 27 -18.00 -8.54 0.17
C LEU A 27 -17.75 -8.13 1.61
N LEU A 28 -18.14 -8.97 2.57
CA LEU A 28 -17.89 -8.72 3.98
C LEU A 28 -16.40 -8.64 4.30
N PHE A 29 -15.59 -9.55 3.72
CA PHE A 29 -14.15 -9.51 3.86
C PHE A 29 -13.56 -8.22 3.31
N THR A 30 -13.98 -7.78 2.12
CA THR A 30 -13.52 -6.53 1.49
C THR A 30 -13.91 -5.32 2.34
N LEU A 31 -15.16 -5.25 2.83
CA LEU A 31 -15.63 -4.20 3.72
C LEU A 31 -14.83 -4.15 5.02
N LEU A 32 -14.57 -5.31 5.62
CA LEU A 32 -13.81 -5.43 6.85
C LEU A 32 -12.35 -5.01 6.64
N ALA A 33 -11.74 -5.43 5.53
CA ALA A 33 -10.39 -5.01 5.15
C ALA A 33 -10.29 -3.50 4.94
N LEU A 34 -11.28 -2.88 4.28
CA LEU A 34 -11.35 -1.43 4.10
C LEU A 34 -11.51 -0.70 5.44
N LEU A 35 -12.30 -1.26 6.36
CA LEU A 35 -12.50 -0.71 7.70
C LEU A 35 -11.19 -0.76 8.49
N VAL A 36 -10.49 -1.89 8.47
CA VAL A 36 -9.18 -2.05 9.13
C VAL A 36 -8.16 -1.07 8.53
N TYR A 37 -8.12 -0.95 7.19
CA TYR A 37 -7.26 0.04 6.53
C TYR A 37 -7.60 1.46 7.01
N ARG A 38 -8.88 1.82 7.05
CA ARG A 38 -9.32 3.14 7.49
C ARG A 38 -8.92 3.45 8.92
N VAL A 39 -9.08 2.48 9.84
CA VAL A 39 -8.62 2.63 11.23
C VAL A 39 -7.10 2.80 11.27
N GLY A 40 -6.34 2.01 10.53
CA GLY A 40 -4.88 2.10 10.48
C GLY A 40 -4.35 3.42 9.91
N THR A 41 -5.10 4.12 9.07
CA THR A 41 -4.72 5.47 8.60
C THR A 41 -4.84 6.56 9.68
N TYR A 42 -5.47 6.26 10.80
CA TYR A 42 -5.57 7.18 11.95
C TYR A 42 -4.56 6.87 13.06
N VAL A 43 -3.91 5.71 13.01
CA VAL A 43 -2.89 5.32 13.99
C VAL A 43 -1.56 5.94 13.60
N PRO A 44 -1.07 7.00 14.29
CA PRO A 44 0.22 7.61 13.99
C PRO A 44 1.37 6.71 14.44
N ILE A 45 2.53 6.88 13.81
CA ILE A 45 3.76 6.21 14.24
C ILE A 45 4.17 6.77 15.59
N PRO A 46 4.53 5.93 16.57
CA PRO A 46 4.93 6.40 17.89
C PRO A 46 6.20 7.27 17.83
N GLY A 47 6.19 8.41 18.53
CA GLY A 47 7.32 9.35 18.61
C GLY A 47 7.29 10.49 17.60
N ILE A 48 6.21 10.62 16.78
CA ILE A 48 6.02 11.74 15.87
C ILE A 48 5.04 12.75 16.48
N ASN A 49 5.42 14.03 16.45
CA ASN A 49 4.51 15.13 16.75
C ASN A 49 3.59 15.37 15.56
N SER A 50 2.37 14.83 15.63
CA SER A 50 1.38 14.92 14.54
C SER A 50 0.99 16.35 14.20
N GLU A 51 1.01 17.28 15.19
CA GLU A 51 0.67 18.69 14.96
C GLU A 51 1.76 19.43 14.19
N ALA A 52 3.02 19.23 14.55
CA ALA A 52 4.15 19.81 13.85
C ALA A 52 4.25 19.27 12.41
N PHE A 53 3.93 17.98 12.23
CA PHE A 53 3.92 17.34 10.92
C PHE A 53 2.79 17.89 10.04
N LEU A 54 1.59 18.10 10.58
CA LEU A 54 0.47 18.73 9.88
C LEU A 54 0.82 20.16 9.45
N GLN A 55 1.49 20.96 10.31
CA GLN A 55 1.95 22.30 9.98
C GLN A 55 2.96 22.29 8.82
N PHE A 56 3.87 21.32 8.80
CA PHE A 56 4.82 21.16 7.70
C PHE A 56 4.12 20.92 6.35
N PHE A 57 2.99 20.22 6.34
CA PHE A 57 2.16 20.03 5.15
C PHE A 57 1.30 21.26 4.80
N GLN A 58 1.06 22.16 5.76
CA GLN A 58 0.27 23.38 5.53
C GLN A 58 1.12 24.57 5.07
N ASP A 59 2.45 24.47 5.13
CA ASP A 59 3.36 25.55 4.75
C ASP A 59 3.26 25.90 3.26
N PRO A 60 3.11 27.23 2.88
CA PRO A 60 2.83 27.66 1.54
C PRO A 60 3.99 27.51 0.54
N ASP A 61 5.21 27.30 0.99
CA ASP A 61 6.45 27.46 0.21
C ASP A 61 6.83 26.27 -0.72
N GLY A 62 5.89 25.71 -1.44
CA GLY A 62 6.19 25.12 -2.74
C GLY A 62 6.62 23.64 -2.79
N LYS A 63 6.72 22.91 -1.69
CA LYS A 63 7.00 21.45 -1.70
C LYS A 63 5.75 20.59 -1.79
N ARG A 64 4.60 21.22 -2.02
CA ARG A 64 3.27 20.60 -2.00
C ARG A 64 2.99 19.61 -3.11
N GLY A 65 3.51 19.80 -4.32
CA GLY A 65 3.02 19.09 -5.50
C GLY A 65 3.17 17.56 -5.42
N ILE A 66 4.35 17.06 -5.04
CA ILE A 66 4.62 15.62 -5.02
C ILE A 66 4.05 14.98 -3.74
N LEU A 67 4.25 15.62 -2.60
CA LEU A 67 3.77 15.10 -1.30
C LEU A 67 2.25 15.09 -1.20
N ASP A 68 1.56 16.10 -1.74
CA ASP A 68 0.10 16.16 -1.81
C ASP A 68 -0.45 15.06 -2.70
N MET A 69 0.21 14.76 -3.81
CA MET A 69 -0.16 13.67 -4.68
C MET A 69 -0.03 12.31 -3.96
N PHE A 70 1.07 12.08 -3.23
CA PHE A 70 1.21 10.87 -2.40
C PHE A 70 0.17 10.79 -1.27
N ASN A 71 -0.14 11.92 -0.64
CA ASN A 71 -1.15 12.00 0.40
C ASN A 71 -2.56 11.67 -0.13
N MET A 72 -2.89 12.13 -1.33
CA MET A 72 -4.14 11.82 -2.01
C MET A 72 -4.27 10.31 -2.29
N PHE A 73 -3.22 9.66 -2.81
CA PHE A 73 -3.20 8.22 -3.05
C PHE A 73 -3.28 7.38 -1.78
N SER A 74 -2.72 7.85 -0.68
CA SER A 74 -2.75 7.15 0.61
C SER A 74 -4.00 7.44 1.45
N GLY A 75 -4.93 8.26 0.95
CA GLY A 75 -6.14 8.63 1.69
C GLY A 75 -5.87 9.40 2.98
N GLY A 76 -4.82 10.23 3.00
CA GLY A 76 -4.41 11.04 4.14
C GLY A 76 -3.48 10.34 5.15
N ALA A 77 -3.04 9.12 4.87
CA ALA A 77 -2.13 8.38 5.75
C ALA A 77 -0.73 9.02 5.81
N VAL A 78 -0.24 9.60 4.71
CA VAL A 78 1.05 10.29 4.66
C VAL A 78 1.03 11.55 5.52
N GLN A 79 0.00 12.36 5.40
CA GLN A 79 -0.16 13.61 6.18
C GLN A 79 -0.23 13.37 7.69
N ARG A 80 -0.69 12.20 8.12
CA ARG A 80 -0.77 11.79 9.52
C ARG A 80 0.40 10.94 9.97
N MET A 81 1.33 10.62 9.06
CA MET A 81 2.39 9.62 9.29
C MET A 81 1.84 8.37 9.98
N ALA A 82 0.76 7.86 9.41
CA ALA A 82 0.12 6.66 9.92
C ALA A 82 0.92 5.39 9.56
N VAL A 83 0.60 4.29 10.22
CA VAL A 83 1.21 2.97 9.99
C VAL A 83 1.19 2.58 8.49
N PHE A 84 0.16 2.99 7.76
CA PHE A 84 0.01 2.74 6.32
C PHE A 84 0.53 3.89 5.43
N ALA A 85 1.44 4.74 5.92
CA ALA A 85 1.95 5.87 5.14
C ALA A 85 2.66 5.44 3.83
N LEU A 86 3.39 4.33 3.84
CA LEU A 86 4.00 3.76 2.63
C LEU A 86 2.97 3.15 1.67
N ASN A 87 1.78 2.80 2.17
CA ASN A 87 0.70 2.22 1.40
C ASN A 87 1.18 1.02 0.55
N VAL A 88 0.75 0.92 -0.69
CA VAL A 88 1.13 -0.14 -1.65
C VAL A 88 2.33 0.22 -2.54
N MET A 89 2.95 1.38 -2.32
CA MET A 89 4.04 1.89 -3.17
C MET A 89 5.23 0.94 -3.29
N PRO A 90 5.77 0.34 -2.19
CA PRO A 90 6.86 -0.62 -2.29
C PRO A 90 6.47 -1.84 -3.12
N TYR A 91 5.23 -2.30 -3.00
CA TYR A 91 4.72 -3.44 -3.75
C TYR A 91 4.59 -3.15 -5.25
N ILE A 92 4.06 -1.98 -5.61
CA ILE A 92 3.94 -1.56 -7.01
C ILE A 92 5.34 -1.48 -7.64
N SER A 93 6.29 -0.83 -6.97
CA SER A 93 7.68 -0.73 -7.45
C SER A 93 8.33 -2.10 -7.62
N ALA A 94 8.19 -2.98 -6.63
CA ALA A 94 8.69 -4.36 -6.69
C ALA A 94 8.06 -5.15 -7.84
N SER A 95 6.75 -5.03 -8.03
CA SER A 95 6.01 -5.70 -9.10
C SER A 95 6.48 -5.26 -10.48
N ILE A 96 6.69 -3.95 -10.69
CA ILE A 96 7.22 -3.41 -11.94
C ILE A 96 8.64 -3.93 -12.20
N ILE A 97 9.51 -3.90 -11.18
CA ILE A 97 10.89 -4.38 -11.30
C ILE A 97 10.91 -5.87 -11.68
N VAL A 98 10.12 -6.70 -11.01
CA VAL A 98 10.04 -8.14 -11.30
C VAL A 98 9.50 -8.39 -12.71
N GLN A 99 8.51 -7.62 -13.16
CA GLN A 99 7.95 -7.73 -14.51
C GLN A 99 8.98 -7.33 -15.58
N LEU A 100 9.72 -6.25 -15.35
CA LEU A 100 10.79 -5.81 -16.27
C LEU A 100 11.95 -6.81 -16.29
N MET A 101 12.37 -7.31 -15.13
CA MET A 101 13.39 -8.37 -15.04
C MET A 101 12.95 -9.65 -15.74
N GLY A 102 11.67 -10.00 -15.65
CA GLY A 102 11.08 -11.13 -16.38
C GLY A 102 11.04 -10.96 -17.90
N ALA A 103 11.23 -9.73 -18.41
CA ALA A 103 11.35 -9.46 -19.84
C ALA A 103 12.81 -9.39 -20.33
N VAL A 104 13.75 -8.96 -19.46
CA VAL A 104 15.15 -8.70 -19.79
C VAL A 104 16.05 -9.88 -19.43
N TYR A 105 15.75 -10.59 -18.36
CA TYR A 105 16.60 -11.65 -17.84
C TYR A 105 16.11 -13.05 -18.31
N PRO A 106 16.87 -13.77 -19.17
CA PRO A 106 16.42 -14.99 -19.82
C PRO A 106 15.89 -16.10 -18.88
N PRO A 107 16.49 -16.35 -17.68
CA PRO A 107 15.96 -17.34 -16.75
C PRO A 107 14.56 -17.01 -16.23
N TRP A 108 14.26 -15.72 -16.01
CA TRP A 108 12.95 -15.27 -15.52
C TRP A 108 11.92 -15.20 -16.64
N GLU A 109 12.37 -14.95 -17.87
CA GLU A 109 11.52 -15.03 -19.06
C GLU A 109 11.02 -16.48 -19.29
N LYS A 110 11.88 -17.47 -19.10
CA LYS A 110 11.49 -18.89 -19.16
C LYS A 110 10.50 -19.24 -18.05
N LEU A 111 10.73 -18.80 -16.81
CA LEU A 111 9.78 -18.98 -15.71
C LEU A 111 8.41 -18.35 -16.01
N ARG A 112 8.39 -17.22 -16.69
CA ARG A 112 7.14 -16.50 -17.03
C ARG A 112 6.41 -17.18 -18.17
N LYS A 113 7.11 -17.66 -19.20
CA LYS A 113 6.53 -18.27 -20.41
C LYS A 113 6.25 -19.75 -20.29
N GLU A 114 7.19 -20.50 -19.72
CA GLU A 114 7.17 -21.96 -19.66
C GLU A 114 6.70 -22.50 -18.30
N GLY A 115 6.85 -21.72 -17.22
CA GLY A 115 6.52 -22.14 -15.86
C GLY A 115 5.03 -22.18 -15.52
N GLY A 116 4.14 -21.75 -16.42
CA GLY A 116 2.70 -21.77 -16.19
C GLY A 116 2.27 -21.15 -14.85
N GLU A 117 1.44 -21.87 -14.11
CA GLU A 117 0.95 -21.41 -12.80
C GLU A 117 2.02 -21.44 -11.70
N SER A 118 2.93 -22.42 -11.75
CA SER A 118 4.02 -22.53 -10.78
C SER A 118 5.07 -21.42 -10.95
N GLY A 119 5.40 -21.06 -12.18
CA GLY A 119 6.27 -19.94 -12.49
C GLY A 119 5.71 -18.60 -12.01
N ARG A 120 4.40 -18.38 -12.17
CA ARG A 120 3.72 -17.20 -11.63
C ARG A 120 3.77 -17.14 -10.11
N LYS A 121 3.61 -18.26 -9.42
CA LYS A 121 3.72 -18.33 -7.96
C LYS A 121 5.13 -17.96 -7.48
N GLN A 122 6.17 -18.44 -8.17
CA GLN A 122 7.56 -18.08 -7.85
C GLN A 122 7.82 -16.58 -8.08
N LEU A 123 7.38 -16.01 -9.20
CA LEU A 123 7.52 -14.58 -9.47
C LEU A 123 6.80 -13.73 -8.42
N ASN A 124 5.62 -14.16 -7.97
CA ASN A 124 4.90 -13.50 -6.89
C ASN A 124 5.66 -13.57 -5.55
N GLN A 125 6.35 -14.67 -5.25
CA GLN A 125 7.21 -14.77 -4.08
C GLN A 125 8.41 -13.81 -4.17
N TYR A 126 9.08 -13.73 -5.31
CA TYR A 126 10.16 -12.77 -5.53
C TYR A 126 9.66 -11.31 -5.40
N THR A 127 8.47 -11.01 -5.91
CA THR A 127 7.85 -9.70 -5.73
C THR A 127 7.66 -9.37 -4.25
N ARG A 128 7.18 -10.32 -3.45
CA ARG A 128 7.00 -10.11 -2.00
C ARG A 128 8.33 -9.87 -1.28
N TYR A 129 9.36 -10.66 -1.55
CA TYR A 129 10.68 -10.45 -0.95
C TYR A 129 11.27 -9.09 -1.33
N LEU A 130 11.16 -8.72 -2.61
CA LEU A 130 11.63 -7.42 -3.08
C LEU A 130 10.84 -6.28 -2.46
N THR A 131 9.53 -6.46 -2.25
CA THR A 131 8.68 -5.49 -1.54
C THR A 131 9.19 -5.24 -0.13
N VAL A 132 9.55 -6.28 0.62
CA VAL A 132 10.09 -6.14 1.99
C VAL A 132 11.40 -5.36 1.97
N VAL A 133 12.31 -5.69 1.05
CA VAL A 133 13.61 -5.00 0.91
C VAL A 133 13.39 -3.53 0.56
N LEU A 134 12.51 -3.23 -0.40
CA LEU A 134 12.20 -1.85 -0.77
C LEU A 134 11.50 -1.08 0.35
N ALA A 135 10.57 -1.74 1.08
CA ALA A 135 9.90 -1.13 2.23
C ALA A 135 10.90 -0.80 3.35
N LEU A 136 11.85 -1.69 3.63
CA LEU A 136 12.93 -1.43 4.58
C LEU A 136 13.80 -0.26 4.14
N PHE A 137 14.18 -0.21 2.88
CA PHE A 137 14.99 0.88 2.34
C PHE A 137 14.25 2.23 2.40
N GLN A 138 13.00 2.27 1.97
CA GLN A 138 12.17 3.47 1.98
C GLN A 138 11.86 3.93 3.41
N SER A 139 11.51 3.02 4.32
CA SER A 139 11.25 3.36 5.72
C SER A 139 12.49 3.88 6.44
N THR A 140 13.66 3.33 6.14
CA THR A 140 14.94 3.84 6.67
C THR A 140 15.20 5.26 6.16
N GLY A 141 15.00 5.51 4.87
CA GLY A 141 15.14 6.85 4.29
C GLY A 141 14.22 7.88 4.94
N ILE A 142 12.96 7.51 5.17
CA ILE A 142 11.98 8.36 5.86
C ILE A 142 12.38 8.59 7.31
N ALA A 143 12.75 7.54 8.05
CA ALA A 143 13.13 7.63 9.45
C ALA A 143 14.37 8.52 9.65
N VAL A 144 15.39 8.39 8.81
CA VAL A 144 16.60 9.24 8.85
C VAL A 144 16.26 10.66 8.42
N GLY A 145 15.47 10.84 7.37
CA GLY A 145 15.05 12.17 6.89
C GLY A 145 14.25 12.93 7.94
N LEU A 146 13.34 12.27 8.65
CA LEU A 146 12.58 12.88 9.76
C LEU A 146 13.46 13.18 10.97
N ASN A 147 14.38 12.28 11.30
CA ASN A 147 15.30 12.48 12.43
C ASN A 147 16.25 13.68 12.22
N ALA A 148 16.48 14.05 10.96
CA ALA A 148 17.28 15.25 10.62
C ALA A 148 16.50 16.56 10.75
N GLN A 149 15.19 16.53 10.93
CA GLN A 149 14.34 17.73 11.05
C GLN A 149 14.06 18.03 12.54
N PRO A 150 14.59 19.13 13.09
CA PRO A 150 14.32 19.52 14.47
C PRO A 150 12.85 19.95 14.64
N GLY A 151 12.20 19.42 15.68
CA GLY A 151 10.82 19.79 16.04
C GLY A 151 9.71 18.87 15.54
N LEU A 152 10.00 17.91 14.64
CA LEU A 152 9.03 16.95 14.15
C LEU A 152 8.92 15.67 15.00
N ILE A 153 9.92 15.43 15.86
CA ILE A 153 10.03 14.23 16.66
C ILE A 153 10.17 14.62 18.15
N ASP A 154 9.32 14.04 19.00
CA ASP A 154 9.36 14.28 20.45
C ASP A 154 10.60 13.66 21.10
N GLN A 155 11.07 12.53 20.58
CA GLN A 155 12.26 11.83 21.07
C GLN A 155 13.13 11.35 19.90
N PRO A 156 14.04 12.21 19.39
CA PRO A 156 14.99 11.80 18.37
C PRO A 156 15.95 10.76 18.92
N GLY A 157 16.07 9.61 18.23
CA GLY A 157 16.98 8.55 18.67
C GLY A 157 16.80 7.25 17.91
N LEU A 158 17.62 6.28 18.28
CA LEU A 158 17.65 4.96 17.66
C LEU A 158 16.31 4.22 17.84
N PHE A 159 15.64 4.45 18.96
CA PHE A 159 14.32 3.89 19.24
C PHE A 159 13.27 4.36 18.21
N PHE A 160 13.27 5.66 17.88
CA PHE A 160 12.39 6.21 16.87
C PHE A 160 12.64 5.59 15.49
N ILE A 161 13.91 5.48 15.09
CA ILE A 161 14.29 4.90 13.80
C ILE A 161 13.82 3.45 13.70
N VAL A 162 14.12 2.63 14.71
CA VAL A 162 13.71 1.21 14.73
C VAL A 162 12.21 1.06 14.75
N SER A 163 11.51 1.83 15.59
CA SER A 163 10.04 1.81 15.67
C SER A 163 9.40 2.20 14.34
N THR A 164 9.88 3.27 13.70
CA THR A 164 9.38 3.74 12.40
C THR A 164 9.59 2.70 11.30
N ILE A 165 10.80 2.12 11.21
CA ILE A 165 11.12 1.09 10.21
C ILE A 165 10.21 -0.13 10.41
N THR A 166 10.07 -0.60 11.64
CA THR A 166 9.25 -1.78 11.95
C THR A 166 7.77 -1.52 11.65
N THR A 167 7.26 -0.36 12.05
CA THR A 167 5.85 0.00 11.88
C THR A 167 5.50 0.19 10.39
N LEU A 168 6.32 0.92 9.64
CA LEU A 168 6.09 1.16 8.21
C LEU A 168 6.24 -0.12 7.40
N THR A 169 7.23 -0.95 7.69
CA THR A 169 7.41 -2.24 7.00
C THR A 169 6.26 -3.20 7.33
N GLY A 170 5.84 -3.26 8.61
CA GLY A 170 4.68 -4.04 9.02
C GLY A 170 3.38 -3.58 8.37
N GLY A 171 3.20 -2.27 8.19
CA GLY A 171 2.02 -1.70 7.53
C GLY A 171 1.94 -1.99 6.03
N THR A 172 3.06 -2.35 5.38
CA THR A 172 3.07 -2.72 3.94
C THR A 172 2.87 -4.21 3.71
N MET A 173 3.02 -5.06 4.72
CA MET A 173 2.85 -6.51 4.65
C MET A 173 1.40 -6.94 4.84
#